data_3ef9f55e664e47a2da22208aaccb4299
#
_entry.id   3ef9f55e664e47a2da22208aaccb4299
#
_cell.length_a   1.000
_cell.length_b   1.000
_cell.length_c   1.000
_cell.angle_alpha   90.00
_cell.angle_beta   90.00
_cell.angle_gamma   90.00
#
_symmetry.space_group_name_H-M   'P 1'
#
loop_
_entity.id
_entity.type
_entity.pdbx_description
1 polymer ?
#
loop_
_entity_poly.entity_id
_entity_poly.type
_entity_poly.pdbx_seq_one_letter_code
_entity_poly.pdbx_strand_id
1 'polypeptide(L)'
;MQIIAFDFGIKKIGVAVGQTSTYTSSPLLIIKNKDGKVNWEEINKLINEWKPELIIIGKPLNMDGTDSEIMKKVDRFFKKLKSLHHARYEYIDERLTTFEAKQILAENKNNIDANAAKILIENWLEINRQK
;
A
#
# COMPACT_ATOMS: atom_id res chain seq x y z
N MET A 1 0.88 -14.88 9.00
CA MET A 1 1.37 -13.50 9.18
C MET A 1 0.34 -12.53 8.65
N GLN A 2 -0.06 -11.58 9.47
CA GLN A 2 -1.03 -10.55 9.12
C GLN A 2 -0.36 -9.44 8.31
N ILE A 3 -0.97 -9.06 7.20
CA ILE A 3 -0.42 -8.06 6.28
C ILE A 3 -1.40 -6.90 6.13
N ILE A 4 -0.88 -5.68 6.14
CA ILE A 4 -1.63 -4.51 5.69
C ILE A 4 -0.87 -3.89 4.51
N ALA A 5 -1.60 -3.49 3.48
CA ALA A 5 -1.03 -2.78 2.34
C ALA A 5 -1.67 -1.40 2.19
N PHE A 6 -0.84 -0.44 1.85
CA PHE A 6 -1.27 0.93 1.58
C PHE A 6 -0.93 1.29 0.14
N ASP A 7 -1.94 1.72 -0.60
CA ASP A 7 -1.75 2.32 -1.92
C ASP A 7 -1.92 3.83 -1.75
N PHE A 8 -0.79 4.52 -1.74
CA PHE A 8 -0.76 5.94 -1.39
C PHE A 8 -1.18 6.84 -2.55
N GLY A 9 -2.15 7.71 -2.28
CA GLY A 9 -2.52 8.78 -3.19
C GLY A 9 -2.48 10.12 -2.48
N ILE A 10 -2.51 11.20 -3.25
CA ILE A 10 -2.45 12.56 -2.68
C ILE A 10 -3.70 12.88 -1.87
N LYS A 11 -4.87 12.49 -2.36
CA LYS A 11 -6.15 12.80 -1.73
C LYS A 11 -6.65 11.69 -0.83
N LYS A 12 -6.26 10.46 -1.10
CA LYS A 12 -6.75 9.31 -0.34
C LYS A 12 -5.77 8.14 -0.44
N ILE A 13 -5.84 7.26 0.55
CA ILE A 13 -4.99 6.07 0.65
C ILE A 13 -5.89 4.85 0.67
N GLY A 14 -5.69 3.94 -0.28
CA GLY A 14 -6.38 2.66 -0.28
C GLY A 14 -5.72 1.69 0.69
N VAL A 15 -6.52 0.94 1.43
CA VAL A 15 -6.01 0.00 2.43
C VAL A 15 -6.59 -1.39 2.18
N ALA A 16 -5.74 -2.39 2.23
CA ALA A 16 -6.14 -3.79 2.15
C ALA A 16 -5.46 -4.59 3.25
N VAL A 17 -6.03 -5.74 3.56
CA VAL A 17 -5.48 -6.67 4.53
C VAL A 17 -5.30 -8.04 3.90
N GLY A 18 -4.35 -8.81 4.41
CA GLY A 18 -4.10 -10.15 3.94
C GLY A 18 -3.50 -11.02 5.01
N GLN A 19 -3.43 -12.32 4.69
CA GLN A 19 -2.90 -13.32 5.60
C GLN A 19 -2.10 -14.36 4.82
N THR A 20 -0.86 -14.60 5.24
CA THR A 20 0.00 -15.57 4.56
C THR A 20 -0.46 -17.00 4.79
N SER A 21 -1.02 -17.31 5.96
CA SER A 21 -1.46 -18.67 6.29
C SER A 21 -2.55 -19.19 5.39
N THR A 22 -3.41 -18.29 4.88
CA THR A 22 -4.53 -18.66 4.01
C THR A 22 -4.37 -18.15 2.59
N TYR A 23 -3.29 -17.44 2.28
CA TYR A 23 -3.06 -16.80 0.98
C TYR A 23 -4.22 -15.92 0.55
N THR A 24 -4.78 -15.17 1.51
CA THR A 24 -5.93 -14.31 1.25
C THR A 24 -5.55 -12.85 1.26
N SER A 25 -6.31 -12.08 0.48
CA SER A 25 -6.23 -10.62 0.49
C SER A 25 -7.63 -10.05 0.29
N SER A 26 -7.91 -8.94 0.94
CA SER A 26 -9.22 -8.29 0.85
C SER A 26 -9.07 -6.78 0.92
N PRO A 27 -9.82 -6.03 0.10
CA PRO A 27 -9.87 -4.59 0.29
C PRO A 27 -10.54 -4.30 1.63
N LEU A 28 -10.04 -3.29 2.34
CA LEU A 28 -10.56 -2.97 3.66
C LEU A 28 -11.32 -1.65 3.67
N LEU A 29 -10.63 -0.56 3.36
CA LEU A 29 -11.23 0.78 3.38
C LEU A 29 -10.35 1.78 2.65
N ILE A 30 -10.86 3.00 2.54
CA ILE A 30 -10.13 4.12 1.98
C ILE A 30 -10.03 5.18 3.07
N ILE A 31 -8.81 5.68 3.29
CA ILE A 31 -8.56 6.78 4.23
C ILE A 31 -8.42 8.07 3.43
N LYS A 32 -9.27 9.05 3.72
CA LYS A 32 -9.21 10.34 3.05
C LYS A 32 -8.20 11.24 3.74
N ASN A 33 -7.30 11.82 2.95
CA ASN A 33 -6.37 12.82 3.44
C ASN A 33 -7.10 14.15 3.59
N LYS A 34 -6.72 14.93 4.59
CA LYS A 34 -7.38 16.19 4.92
C LYS A 34 -6.42 17.34 4.63
N ASP A 35 -6.81 18.23 3.73
CA ASP A 35 -6.00 19.40 3.33
C ASP A 35 -4.58 19.00 2.89
N GLY A 36 -4.49 17.93 2.12
CA GLY A 36 -3.21 17.42 1.63
C GLY A 36 -2.38 16.69 2.67
N LYS A 37 -2.92 16.49 3.87
CA LYS A 37 -2.22 15.82 4.98
C LYS A 37 -2.81 14.46 5.25
N VAL A 38 -1.94 13.50 5.56
CA VAL A 38 -2.36 12.14 5.92
C VAL A 38 -3.11 12.17 7.24
N ASN A 39 -4.22 11.44 7.29
CA ASN A 39 -4.99 11.28 8.53
C ASN A 39 -4.30 10.25 9.42
N TRP A 40 -3.29 10.67 10.16
CA TRP A 40 -2.48 9.77 10.99
C TRP A 40 -3.26 9.17 12.15
N GLU A 41 -4.27 9.85 12.65
CA GLU A 41 -5.13 9.31 13.69
C GLU A 41 -5.81 8.02 13.22
N GLU A 42 -6.37 8.05 12.02
CA GLU A 42 -7.04 6.88 11.43
C GLU A 42 -6.05 5.78 11.07
N ILE A 43 -4.88 6.14 10.54
CA ILE A 43 -3.81 5.20 10.22
C ILE A 43 -3.35 4.48 11.50
N ASN A 44 -3.09 5.22 12.56
CA ASN A 44 -2.61 4.66 13.83
C ASN A 44 -3.66 3.75 14.46
N LYS A 45 -4.92 4.15 14.42
CA LYS A 45 -6.03 3.33 14.93
C LYS A 45 -6.11 2.01 14.17
N LEU A 46 -6.00 2.06 12.87
CA LEU A 46 -6.06 0.89 11.99
C LEU A 46 -4.93 -0.09 12.31
N ILE A 47 -3.70 0.40 12.40
CA ILE A 47 -2.55 -0.45 12.68
C ILE A 47 -2.64 -1.06 14.08
N ASN A 48 -3.07 -0.29 15.06
CA ASN A 48 -3.25 -0.78 16.43
C ASN A 48 -4.36 -1.83 16.53
N GLU A 49 -5.39 -1.70 15.70
CA GLU A 49 -6.50 -2.64 15.67
C GLU A 49 -6.12 -3.95 14.98
N TRP A 50 -5.46 -3.88 13.82
CA TRP A 50 -5.11 -5.05 13.02
C TRP A 50 -3.78 -5.70 13.42
N LYS A 51 -2.89 -4.96 14.04
CA LYS A 51 -1.57 -5.44 14.51
C LYS A 51 -0.82 -6.21 13.43
N PRO A 52 -0.55 -5.60 12.27
CA PRO A 52 0.14 -6.31 11.20
C PRO A 52 1.57 -6.62 11.54
N GLU A 53 2.04 -7.78 11.07
CA GLU A 53 3.44 -8.14 11.17
C GLU A 53 4.22 -7.60 9.98
N LEU A 54 3.54 -7.42 8.85
CA LEU A 54 4.13 -6.87 7.62
C LEU A 54 3.25 -5.74 7.09
N ILE A 55 3.88 -4.62 6.77
CA ILE A 55 3.23 -3.49 6.11
C ILE A 55 3.86 -3.32 4.73
N ILE A 56 3.02 -3.37 3.71
CA ILE A 56 3.42 -3.22 2.31
C ILE A 56 2.98 -1.86 1.81
N ILE A 57 3.88 -1.15 1.12
CA ILE A 57 3.58 0.14 0.53
C ILE A 57 3.86 0.06 -0.96
N GLY A 58 2.88 0.43 -1.77
CA GLY A 58 3.03 0.46 -3.21
C GLY A 58 3.93 1.60 -3.64
N LYS A 59 4.94 1.26 -4.43
CA LYS A 59 5.83 2.25 -5.01
C LYS A 59 5.26 2.69 -6.35
N PRO A 60 4.93 3.99 -6.53
CA PRO A 60 4.27 4.45 -7.75
C PRO A 60 5.06 4.13 -9.01
N LEU A 61 4.32 3.87 -10.09
CA LEU A 61 4.92 3.73 -11.40
C LEU A 61 5.48 5.08 -11.83
N ASN A 62 6.77 5.11 -12.11
CA ASN A 62 7.43 6.30 -12.62
C ASN A 62 7.99 5.98 -14.01
N MET A 63 7.21 6.33 -15.03
CA MET A 63 7.47 5.94 -16.41
C MET A 63 8.72 6.57 -17.00
N ASP A 64 9.12 7.73 -16.50
CA ASP A 64 10.26 8.47 -17.02
C ASP A 64 11.51 8.37 -16.12
N GLY A 65 11.42 7.63 -15.03
CA GLY A 65 12.54 7.45 -14.12
C GLY A 65 12.90 8.65 -13.26
N THR A 66 12.09 9.71 -13.31
CA THR A 66 12.33 10.91 -12.49
C THR A 66 11.61 10.80 -11.14
N ASP A 67 12.17 11.44 -10.13
CA ASP A 67 11.53 11.53 -8.83
C ASP A 67 10.32 12.45 -8.91
N SER A 68 9.15 11.89 -8.71
CA SER A 68 7.91 12.66 -8.72
C SER A 68 7.60 13.22 -7.33
N GLU A 69 6.74 14.22 -7.29
CA GLU A 69 6.22 14.75 -6.03
C GLU A 69 5.54 13.68 -5.20
N ILE A 70 4.82 12.77 -5.86
CA ILE A 70 4.14 11.67 -5.19
C ILE A 70 5.14 10.73 -4.52
N MET A 71 6.28 10.47 -5.16
CA MET A 71 7.30 9.58 -4.61
C MET A 71 7.90 10.14 -3.33
N LYS A 72 8.12 11.45 -3.27
CA LYS A 72 8.60 12.11 -2.06
C LYS A 72 7.61 11.99 -0.92
N LYS A 73 6.32 12.09 -1.22
CA LYS A 73 5.25 11.93 -0.24
C LYS A 73 5.16 10.50 0.26
N VAL A 74 5.30 9.53 -0.63
CA VAL A 74 5.32 8.11 -0.27
C VAL A 74 6.49 7.81 0.66
N ASP A 75 7.68 8.32 0.36
CA ASP A 75 8.86 8.13 1.21
C ASP A 75 8.65 8.72 2.60
N ARG A 76 8.06 9.90 2.69
CA ARG A 76 7.75 10.52 3.99
C ARG A 76 6.74 9.69 4.78
N PHE A 77 5.72 9.19 4.10
CA PHE A 77 4.71 8.33 4.70
C PHE A 77 5.35 7.06 5.27
N PHE A 78 6.19 6.42 4.46
CA PHE A 78 6.92 5.20 4.85
C PHE A 78 7.79 5.45 6.08
N LYS A 79 8.59 6.51 6.05
CA LYS A 79 9.49 6.85 7.17
C LYS A 79 8.72 7.14 8.45
N LYS A 80 7.61 7.85 8.36
CA LYS A 80 6.80 8.15 9.53
C LYS A 80 6.13 6.89 10.09
N LEU A 81 5.63 6.01 9.23
CA LEU A 81 5.09 4.72 9.67
C LEU A 81 6.13 3.94 10.46
N LYS A 82 7.34 3.83 9.92
CA LYS A 82 8.43 3.11 10.58
C LYS A 82 8.79 3.71 11.93
N SER A 83 8.67 5.01 12.07
CA SER A 83 8.96 5.69 13.34
C SER A 83 7.87 5.48 14.40
N LEU A 84 6.64 5.23 13.98
CA LEU A 84 5.50 5.12 14.88
C LEU A 84 5.10 3.69 15.22
N HIS A 85 5.35 2.75 14.33
CA HIS A 85 4.87 1.38 14.49
C HIS A 85 5.97 0.36 14.22
N HIS A 86 6.04 -0.62 15.10
CA HIS A 86 7.01 -1.70 14.98
C HIS A 86 6.42 -2.83 14.14
N ALA A 87 6.96 -3.00 12.93
CA ALA A 87 6.55 -4.05 12.01
C ALA A 87 7.63 -4.24 10.96
N ARG A 88 7.50 -5.27 10.16
CA ARG A 88 8.34 -5.43 8.97
C ARG A 88 7.74 -4.57 7.87
N TYR A 89 8.56 -3.87 7.09
CA TYR A 89 8.13 -2.96 6.03
C TYR A 89 8.74 -3.35 4.70
N GLU A 90 7.94 -3.35 3.65
CA GLU A 90 8.43 -3.60 2.30
C GLU A 90 7.73 -2.71 1.29
N TYR A 91 8.50 -2.25 0.30
CA TYR A 91 7.93 -1.64 -0.89
C TYR A 91 7.61 -2.72 -1.91
N ILE A 92 6.51 -2.55 -2.62
CA ILE A 92 6.22 -3.33 -3.81
C ILE A 92 6.23 -2.34 -4.99
N ASP A 93 7.13 -2.59 -5.93
CA ASP A 93 7.21 -1.79 -7.15
C ASP A 93 6.07 -2.21 -8.07
N GLU A 94 5.20 -1.28 -8.41
CA GLU A 94 4.05 -1.55 -9.27
C GLU A 94 4.45 -2.08 -10.65
N ARG A 95 5.69 -1.81 -11.09
CA ARG A 95 6.21 -2.36 -12.35
C ARG A 95 6.42 -3.86 -12.32
N LEU A 96 6.47 -4.47 -11.14
CA LEU A 96 6.64 -5.92 -10.98
C LEU A 96 5.32 -6.68 -11.00
N THR A 97 4.19 -5.97 -11.10
CA THR A 97 2.88 -6.61 -11.14
C THR A 97 2.58 -7.20 -12.51
N THR A 98 1.58 -8.09 -12.57
CA THR A 98 1.11 -8.65 -13.84
C THR A 98 0.54 -7.57 -14.75
N PHE A 99 0.40 -7.88 -16.05
CA PHE A 99 -0.19 -6.96 -17.01
C PHE A 99 -1.60 -6.51 -16.57
N GLU A 100 -2.42 -7.46 -16.13
CA GLU A 100 -3.77 -7.16 -15.67
C GLU A 100 -3.76 -6.25 -14.46
N ALA A 101 -2.89 -6.53 -13.48
CA ALA A 101 -2.74 -5.70 -12.29
C ALA A 101 -2.25 -4.29 -12.65
N LYS A 102 -1.30 -4.18 -13.58
CA LYS A 102 -0.81 -2.88 -14.07
C LYS A 102 -1.92 -2.07 -14.69
N GLN A 103 -2.81 -2.73 -15.45
CA GLN A 103 -3.93 -2.05 -16.09
C GLN A 103 -4.91 -1.50 -15.06
N ILE A 104 -5.24 -2.30 -14.04
CA ILE A 104 -6.11 -1.87 -12.95
C ILE A 104 -5.49 -0.70 -12.18
N LEU A 105 -4.20 -0.78 -11.86
CA LEU A 105 -3.48 0.28 -11.17
C LEU A 105 -3.45 1.56 -12.00
N ALA A 106 -3.26 1.44 -13.31
CA ALA A 106 -3.25 2.60 -14.22
C ALA A 106 -4.63 3.25 -14.30
N GLU A 107 -5.69 2.45 -14.39
CA GLU A 107 -7.07 2.95 -14.41
C GLU A 107 -7.42 3.67 -13.12
N ASN A 108 -6.88 3.21 -11.99
CA ASN A 108 -7.14 3.79 -10.68
C ASN A 108 -6.14 4.90 -10.31
N LYS A 109 -5.30 5.33 -11.24
CA LYS A 109 -4.27 6.33 -11.00
C LYS A 109 -4.83 7.63 -10.42
N ASN A 110 -6.00 8.05 -10.89
CA ASN A 110 -6.70 9.23 -10.40
C ASN A 110 -7.81 8.89 -9.41
N ASN A 111 -8.00 7.61 -9.11
CA ASN A 111 -9.14 7.13 -8.33
C ASN A 111 -8.69 5.94 -7.47
N ILE A 112 -7.77 6.21 -6.56
CA ILE A 112 -7.22 5.23 -5.64
C ILE A 112 -8.36 4.56 -4.86
N ASP A 113 -8.35 3.24 -4.80
CA ASP A 113 -9.31 2.47 -4.02
C ASP A 113 -8.61 1.31 -3.31
N ALA A 114 -9.38 0.62 -2.47
CA ALA A 114 -8.85 -0.48 -1.67
C ALA A 114 -8.49 -1.72 -2.51
N ASN A 115 -9.04 -1.84 -3.73
CA ASN A 115 -8.70 -2.94 -4.63
C ASN A 115 -7.26 -2.82 -5.15
N ALA A 116 -6.77 -1.61 -5.37
CA ALA A 116 -5.38 -1.41 -5.76
C ALA A 116 -4.44 -1.90 -4.65
N ALA A 117 -4.77 -1.62 -3.39
CA ALA A 117 -3.99 -2.10 -2.25
C ALA A 117 -4.04 -3.63 -2.14
N LYS A 118 -5.20 -4.24 -2.42
CA LYS A 118 -5.36 -5.70 -2.45
C LYS A 118 -4.39 -6.33 -3.46
N ILE A 119 -4.24 -5.73 -4.63
CA ILE A 119 -3.35 -6.22 -5.69
C ILE A 119 -1.89 -6.22 -5.19
N LEU A 120 -1.50 -5.24 -4.40
CA LEU A 120 -0.15 -5.22 -3.82
C LEU A 120 0.09 -6.45 -2.95
N ILE A 121 -0.89 -6.84 -2.14
CA ILE A 121 -0.77 -8.05 -1.31
C ILE A 121 -0.72 -9.30 -2.17
N GLU A 122 -1.59 -9.40 -3.17
CA GLU A 122 -1.59 -10.55 -4.09
C GLU A 122 -0.25 -10.72 -4.77
N ASN A 123 0.32 -9.62 -5.22
CA ASN A 123 1.63 -9.63 -5.88
C ASN A 123 2.73 -10.07 -4.91
N TRP A 124 2.72 -9.57 -3.68
CA TRP A 124 3.69 -9.97 -2.67
C TRP A 124 3.57 -11.46 -2.34
N LEU A 125 2.35 -11.95 -2.17
CA LEU A 125 2.10 -13.37 -1.89
C LEU A 125 2.63 -14.25 -3.03
N GLU A 126 2.39 -13.86 -4.27
CA GLU A 126 2.86 -14.60 -5.43
C GLU A 126 4.39 -14.63 -5.51
N ILE A 127 5.04 -13.50 -5.31
CA ILE A 127 6.51 -13.41 -5.32
C ILE A 127 7.12 -14.29 -4.23
N ASN A 128 6.54 -14.31 -3.05
CA ASN A 128 7.09 -15.01 -1.88
C ASN A 128 6.64 -16.46 -1.78
N ARG A 129 5.68 -16.87 -2.59
CA ARG A 129 5.18 -18.24 -2.61
C ARG A 129 6.23 -19.25 -3.05
N GLN A 130 7.17 -18.82 -3.89
CA GLN A 130 8.19 -19.69 -4.48
C GLN A 130 9.48 -19.76 -3.67
N LYS A 131 9.51 -19.14 -2.53
CA LYS A 131 10.70 -19.15 -1.65
C LYS A 131 10.67 -20.25 -0.63
#